data_4c9f25e7aee0ea8dc29e221ee054eb1b
#
_entry.id   4c9f25e7aee0ea8dc29e221ee054eb1b
#
_cell.length_a   1.000
_cell.length_b   1.000
_cell.length_c   1.000
_cell.angle_alpha   90.00
_cell.angle_beta   90.00
_cell.angle_gamma   90.00
#
_symmetry.space_group_name_H-M   'P 1'
#
loop_
_entity.id
_entity.type
_entity.pdbx_description
1 polymer ?
#
loop_
_entity_poly.entity_id
_entity_poly.type
_entity_poly.pdbx_seq_one_letter_code
_entity_poly.pdbx_strand_id
1 'polypeptide(L)'
;KLNGVFPAVQGIKLASIKDGLSNTLFFSEILLVEDGTVGSGKEDVRGRYYNGRHAGAHFSTLYQPNTKQPDRHNYCVSTETSPGTSTGTNVVVSARSFHTGGVHASSCDGSVQFVANGVDLEAWHAVGSRNGSETSVGLE
;
A
#
# COMPACT_ATOMS: atom_id res chain seq x y z
N LYS A 1 8.04 -7.17 -10.80
CA LYS A 1 9.17 -7.32 -9.85
C LYS A 1 8.87 -6.47 -8.64
N LEU A 2 8.88 -7.05 -7.42
CA LEU A 2 8.69 -6.28 -6.20
C LEU A 2 9.92 -5.40 -5.99
N ASN A 3 9.75 -4.08 -6.05
CA ASN A 3 10.82 -3.09 -5.98
C ASN A 3 10.64 -2.06 -4.84
N GLY A 4 9.68 -2.28 -3.95
CA GLY A 4 9.47 -1.45 -2.78
C GLY A 4 10.53 -1.62 -1.69
N VAL A 5 10.39 -0.86 -0.61
CA VAL A 5 11.36 -0.84 0.50
C VAL A 5 11.19 -1.99 1.49
N PHE A 6 10.07 -2.71 1.44
CA PHE A 6 9.77 -3.88 2.28
C PHE A 6 9.67 -5.15 1.44
N PRO A 7 10.80 -5.75 0.99
CA PRO A 7 10.75 -7.04 0.31
C PRO A 7 10.41 -8.15 1.32
N ALA A 8 9.69 -9.17 0.84
CA ALA A 8 9.05 -10.17 1.69
C ALA A 8 10.01 -11.06 2.53
N VAL A 9 11.31 -11.12 2.23
CA VAL A 9 12.20 -12.15 2.81
C VAL A 9 13.48 -11.59 3.42
N GLN A 10 13.86 -10.37 3.11
CA GLN A 10 15.12 -9.79 3.57
C GLN A 10 15.01 -8.27 3.78
N GLY A 11 15.72 -7.77 4.77
CA GLY A 11 15.89 -6.32 4.94
C GLY A 11 16.72 -5.72 3.81
N ILE A 12 16.49 -4.44 3.55
CA ILE A 12 17.32 -3.66 2.63
C ILE A 12 18.17 -2.64 3.41
N LYS A 13 19.31 -2.27 2.84
CA LYS A 13 20.11 -1.16 3.36
C LYS A 13 19.55 0.14 2.80
N LEU A 14 19.54 1.22 3.58
CA LEU A 14 19.12 2.55 3.12
C LEU A 14 19.90 2.98 1.86
N ALA A 15 21.18 2.63 1.79
CA ALA A 15 22.01 2.88 0.60
C ALA A 15 21.55 2.19 -0.69
N SER A 16 20.59 1.25 -0.60
CA SER A 16 19.99 0.60 -1.77
C SER A 16 18.75 1.30 -2.31
N ILE A 17 18.31 2.38 -1.65
CA ILE A 17 17.25 3.26 -2.12
C ILE A 17 17.90 4.30 -3.04
N LYS A 18 17.91 4.02 -4.34
CA LYS A 18 18.66 4.80 -5.34
C LYS A 18 17.91 6.04 -5.82
N ASP A 19 16.58 6.03 -5.73
CA ASP A 19 15.72 7.12 -6.15
C ASP A 19 15.70 8.26 -5.11
N GLY A 20 16.35 8.04 -3.95
CA GLY A 20 16.44 9.00 -2.85
C GLY A 20 15.37 8.76 -1.76
N LEU A 21 15.75 9.04 -0.51
CA LEU A 21 14.87 8.77 0.64
C LEU A 21 13.61 9.63 0.63
N SER A 22 13.70 10.85 0.14
CA SER A 22 12.56 11.79 0.03
C SER A 22 11.60 11.43 -1.12
N ASN A 23 12.06 10.65 -2.09
CA ASN A 23 11.29 10.28 -3.28
C ASN A 23 10.77 8.84 -3.22
N THR A 24 10.99 8.14 -2.13
CA THR A 24 10.58 6.73 -2.00
C THR A 24 9.65 6.58 -0.82
N LEU A 25 8.45 6.06 -1.05
CA LEU A 25 7.45 5.83 -0.01
C LEU A 25 7.89 4.75 0.97
N PHE A 26 7.59 5.01 2.24
CA PHE A 26 7.86 4.12 3.36
C PHE A 26 6.58 3.56 3.94
N PHE A 27 5.62 4.42 4.31
CA PHE A 27 4.31 4.04 4.86
C PHE A 27 3.18 4.76 4.15
N SER A 28 2.00 4.18 4.21
CA SER A 28 0.74 4.82 3.85
C SER A 28 -0.39 4.28 4.72
N GLU A 29 -1.51 4.96 4.70
CA GLU A 29 -2.72 4.54 5.39
C GLU A 29 -3.36 3.34 4.69
N ILE A 30 -3.89 2.41 5.48
CA ILE A 30 -4.69 1.28 5.04
C ILE A 30 -5.93 1.22 5.93
N LEU A 31 -7.11 1.00 5.37
CA LEU A 31 -8.32 0.80 6.17
C LEU A 31 -8.30 -0.59 6.81
N LEU A 32 -8.56 -0.61 8.13
CA LEU A 32 -8.94 -1.82 8.84
C LEU A 32 -10.37 -2.20 8.46
N VAL A 33 -10.55 -3.44 8.08
CA VAL A 33 -11.88 -4.00 7.82
C VAL A 33 -12.21 -4.97 8.95
N GLU A 34 -13.42 -4.85 9.48
CA GLU A 34 -13.89 -5.78 10.50
C GLU A 34 -14.00 -7.19 9.90
N ASP A 35 -13.70 -8.18 10.73
CA ASP A 35 -13.96 -9.56 10.35
C ASP A 35 -15.44 -9.78 10.08
N GLY A 36 -15.73 -10.63 9.14
CA GLY A 36 -17.06 -11.19 9.02
C GLY A 36 -17.42 -11.98 10.27
N THR A 37 -18.64 -12.48 10.36
CA THR A 37 -19.14 -13.24 11.51
C THR A 37 -18.13 -14.29 11.94
N VAL A 38 -17.77 -14.27 13.21
CA VAL A 38 -16.84 -15.24 13.83
C VAL A 38 -17.24 -16.66 13.46
N GLY A 39 -16.30 -17.44 12.96
CA GLY A 39 -16.53 -18.83 12.52
C GLY A 39 -17.02 -19.00 11.09
N SER A 40 -17.22 -17.92 10.32
CA SER A 40 -17.62 -17.99 8.91
C SER A 40 -16.45 -18.22 7.95
N GLY A 41 -15.20 -18.25 8.44
CA GLY A 41 -13.98 -18.26 7.61
C GLY A 41 -13.74 -16.95 6.86
N LYS A 42 -14.48 -15.92 7.19
CA LYS A 42 -14.37 -14.59 6.60
C LYS A 42 -13.56 -13.68 7.52
N GLU A 43 -12.26 -13.91 7.54
CA GLU A 43 -11.32 -13.03 8.21
C GLU A 43 -10.82 -11.96 7.24
N ASP A 44 -10.53 -10.75 7.77
CA ASP A 44 -9.78 -9.74 7.04
C ASP A 44 -8.47 -9.45 7.77
N VAL A 45 -7.36 -9.61 7.07
CA VAL A 45 -6.02 -9.38 7.65
C VAL A 45 -5.37 -8.10 7.15
N ARG A 46 -6.05 -7.34 6.29
CA ARG A 46 -5.54 -6.05 5.82
C ARG A 46 -5.45 -5.06 6.98
N GLY A 47 -4.32 -4.38 7.08
CA GLY A 47 -4.05 -3.43 8.16
C GLY A 47 -3.66 -4.05 9.51
N ARG A 48 -3.65 -5.38 9.65
CA ARG A 48 -3.26 -6.05 10.90
C ARG A 48 -1.74 -6.10 11.02
N TYR A 49 -1.14 -5.07 11.56
CA TYR A 49 0.32 -4.92 11.70
C TYR A 49 0.98 -6.06 12.50
N TYR A 50 0.26 -6.67 13.44
CA TYR A 50 0.74 -7.80 14.26
C TYR A 50 0.70 -9.14 13.53
N ASN A 51 0.03 -9.22 12.38
CA ASN A 51 -0.03 -10.42 11.57
C ASN A 51 0.99 -10.33 10.43
N GLY A 52 2.22 -10.76 10.70
CA GLY A 52 3.30 -10.79 9.70
C GLY A 52 3.09 -11.81 8.58
N ARG A 53 2.04 -12.64 8.66
CA ARG A 53 1.67 -13.55 7.59
C ARG A 53 0.84 -12.80 6.54
N HIS A 54 0.91 -13.26 5.32
CA HIS A 54 0.04 -12.85 4.23
C HIS A 54 0.21 -11.39 3.75
N ALA A 55 1.22 -10.66 4.21
CA ALA A 55 1.46 -9.27 3.82
C ALA A 55 0.30 -8.31 4.14
N GLY A 56 -0.47 -8.58 5.19
CA GLY A 56 -1.64 -7.75 5.57
C GLY A 56 -1.29 -6.31 5.96
N ALA A 57 -0.08 -6.07 6.45
CA ALA A 57 0.42 -4.74 6.79
C ALA A 57 1.14 -4.02 5.63
N HIS A 58 1.27 -4.66 4.47
CA HIS A 58 1.87 -4.03 3.31
C HIS A 58 0.83 -3.27 2.50
N PHE A 59 1.25 -2.19 1.86
CA PHE A 59 0.47 -1.54 0.83
C PHE A 59 1.21 -1.57 -0.52
N SER A 60 0.47 -1.31 -1.58
CA SER A 60 0.97 -1.29 -2.95
C SER A 60 0.54 -0.01 -3.64
N THR A 61 1.41 0.55 -4.45
CA THR A 61 1.11 1.67 -5.35
C THR A 61 0.56 1.24 -6.70
N LEU A 62 0.12 -0.02 -6.87
CA LEU A 62 -0.42 -0.53 -8.13
C LEU A 62 -1.65 0.25 -8.60
N TYR A 63 -2.49 0.69 -7.67
CA TYR A 63 -3.66 1.52 -7.92
C TYR A 63 -3.55 2.82 -7.14
N GLN A 64 -4.21 3.86 -7.63
CA GLN A 64 -4.30 5.15 -6.94
C GLN A 64 -4.92 5.01 -5.54
N PRO A 65 -4.65 5.95 -4.62
CA PRO A 65 -5.29 5.97 -3.31
C PRO A 65 -6.81 5.92 -3.38
N ASN A 66 -7.44 5.28 -2.41
CA ASN A 66 -8.89 5.12 -2.30
C ASN A 66 -9.57 4.57 -3.59
N THR A 67 -8.84 3.81 -4.38
CA THR A 67 -9.35 3.20 -5.62
C THR A 67 -10.60 2.34 -5.38
N LYS A 68 -11.49 2.25 -6.36
CA LYS A 68 -12.60 1.29 -6.39
C LYS A 68 -12.20 -0.10 -6.85
N GLN A 69 -10.97 -0.26 -7.34
CA GLN A 69 -10.46 -1.59 -7.68
C GLN A 69 -10.34 -2.44 -6.41
N PRO A 70 -10.76 -3.71 -6.45
CA PRO A 70 -10.69 -4.57 -5.28
C PRO A 70 -9.23 -4.91 -4.94
N ASP A 71 -8.92 -4.86 -3.65
CA ASP A 71 -7.70 -5.46 -3.15
C ASP A 71 -7.72 -6.96 -3.41
N ARG A 72 -6.55 -7.55 -3.55
CA ARG A 72 -6.38 -9.00 -3.73
C ARG A 72 -5.61 -9.54 -2.53
N HIS A 73 -6.27 -10.36 -1.74
CA HIS A 73 -5.67 -10.93 -0.55
C HIS A 73 -6.31 -12.27 -0.21
N ASN A 74 -5.54 -13.21 0.38
CA ASN A 74 -6.05 -14.54 0.76
C ASN A 74 -7.22 -14.46 1.74
N TYR A 75 -7.15 -13.49 2.63
CA TYR A 75 -8.13 -13.27 3.70
C TYR A 75 -8.56 -11.82 3.64
N CYS A 76 -9.66 -11.56 2.94
CA CYS A 76 -10.26 -10.23 2.90
C CYS A 76 -11.79 -10.32 2.77
N VAL A 77 -12.45 -9.38 3.43
CA VAL A 77 -13.88 -9.14 3.33
C VAL A 77 -14.11 -7.94 2.43
N SER A 78 -14.95 -8.08 1.42
CA SER A 78 -15.27 -6.95 0.56
C SER A 78 -16.29 -6.03 1.22
N THR A 79 -15.96 -4.76 1.32
CA THR A 79 -16.87 -3.69 1.76
C THR A 79 -16.93 -2.61 0.69
N GLU A 80 -17.88 -1.68 0.81
CA GLU A 80 -17.98 -0.54 -0.10
C GLU A 80 -16.74 0.36 -0.04
N THR A 81 -16.23 0.61 1.18
CA THR A 81 -15.08 1.48 1.41
C THR A 81 -13.74 0.78 1.20
N SER A 82 -13.70 -0.53 1.32
CA SER A 82 -12.50 -1.35 1.13
C SER A 82 -12.85 -2.62 0.35
N PRO A 83 -13.12 -2.48 -0.97
CA PRO A 83 -13.45 -3.64 -1.80
C PRO A 83 -12.31 -4.63 -1.82
N GLY A 84 -12.63 -5.93 -1.80
CA GLY A 84 -11.64 -6.99 -1.75
C GLY A 84 -12.07 -8.26 -2.47
N THR A 85 -11.10 -8.98 -3.00
CA THR A 85 -11.30 -10.31 -3.60
C THR A 85 -10.37 -11.30 -2.93
N SER A 86 -10.96 -12.35 -2.35
CA SER A 86 -10.17 -13.42 -1.73
C SER A 86 -9.46 -14.24 -2.81
N THR A 87 -8.14 -14.13 -2.85
CA THR A 87 -7.29 -14.85 -3.80
C THR A 87 -5.92 -15.12 -3.20
N GLY A 88 -5.37 -16.30 -3.45
CA GLY A 88 -4.05 -16.74 -2.96
C GLY A 88 -2.87 -16.22 -3.75
N THR A 89 -3.07 -15.46 -4.81
CA THR A 89 -1.99 -15.04 -5.71
C THR A 89 -1.99 -13.54 -5.92
N ASN A 90 -0.79 -12.97 -6.10
CA ASN A 90 -0.62 -11.56 -6.42
C ASN A 90 -1.30 -10.64 -5.40
N VAL A 91 -0.91 -10.75 -4.13
CA VAL A 91 -1.44 -9.90 -3.06
C VAL A 91 -1.24 -8.42 -3.39
N VAL A 92 -2.32 -7.67 -3.31
CA VAL A 92 -2.35 -6.22 -3.50
C VAL A 92 -3.26 -5.62 -2.44
N VAL A 93 -2.75 -4.72 -1.64
CA VAL A 93 -3.51 -3.91 -0.69
C VAL A 93 -3.28 -2.45 -1.07
N SER A 94 -4.34 -1.73 -1.39
CA SER A 94 -4.26 -0.35 -1.82
C SER A 94 -4.18 0.60 -0.63
N ALA A 95 -3.51 1.73 -0.79
CA ALA A 95 -3.56 2.83 0.16
C ALA A 95 -5.01 3.34 0.28
N ARG A 96 -5.53 3.42 1.51
CA ARG A 96 -6.93 3.83 1.77
C ARG A 96 -7.05 4.57 3.08
N SER A 97 -7.91 5.57 3.11
CA SER A 97 -8.28 6.29 4.31
C SER A 97 -9.72 6.80 4.26
N PHE A 98 -10.21 7.32 5.37
CA PHE A 98 -11.47 8.06 5.43
C PHE A 98 -11.28 9.57 5.25
N HIS A 99 -10.06 10.03 4.97
CA HIS A 99 -9.82 11.43 4.67
C HIS A 99 -10.47 11.82 3.34
N THR A 100 -11.07 12.99 3.31
CA THR A 100 -11.66 13.51 2.07
C THR A 100 -10.58 13.79 1.04
N GLY A 101 -10.65 13.09 -0.08
CA GLY A 101 -9.83 13.40 -1.27
C GLY A 101 -8.47 12.71 -1.36
N GLY A 102 -8.02 11.97 -0.35
CA GLY A 102 -6.70 11.33 -0.44
C GLY A 102 -6.29 10.51 0.78
N VAL A 103 -5.02 10.21 0.88
CA VAL A 103 -4.37 9.49 1.98
C VAL A 103 -3.13 10.24 2.46
N HIS A 104 -2.72 10.00 3.70
CA HIS A 104 -1.38 10.39 4.14
C HIS A 104 -0.38 9.28 3.81
N ALA A 105 0.76 9.68 3.30
CA ALA A 105 1.88 8.79 3.04
C ALA A 105 3.18 9.40 3.57
N SER A 106 4.08 8.56 4.04
CA SER A 106 5.41 9.01 4.45
C SER A 106 6.47 8.50 3.50
N SER A 107 7.51 9.31 3.29
CA SER A 107 8.72 8.95 2.58
C SER A 107 9.76 8.33 3.52
N CYS A 108 10.79 7.73 2.95
CA CYS A 108 11.87 7.06 3.70
C CYS A 108 12.74 8.04 4.53
N ASP A 109 12.67 9.33 4.28
CA ASP A 109 13.31 10.38 5.09
C ASP A 109 12.47 10.81 6.30
N GLY A 110 11.27 10.27 6.45
CA GLY A 110 10.33 10.59 7.53
C GLY A 110 9.38 11.76 7.24
N SER A 111 9.49 12.40 6.09
CA SER A 111 8.50 13.42 5.68
C SER A 111 7.14 12.77 5.45
N VAL A 112 6.06 13.51 5.72
CA VAL A 112 4.68 13.07 5.51
C VAL A 112 3.98 14.06 4.61
N GLN A 113 3.24 13.55 3.64
CA GLN A 113 2.48 14.36 2.70
C GLN A 113 1.08 13.77 2.48
N PHE A 114 0.15 14.62 2.09
CA PHE A 114 -1.18 14.21 1.65
C PHE A 114 -1.13 13.93 0.15
N VAL A 115 -1.56 12.74 -0.24
CA VAL A 115 -1.59 12.30 -1.64
C VAL A 115 -3.02 12.24 -2.11
N ALA A 116 -3.36 13.00 -3.14
CA ALA A 116 -4.72 13.06 -3.68
C ALA A 116 -5.15 11.73 -4.33
N ASN A 117 -6.45 11.44 -4.30
CA ASN A 117 -7.03 10.25 -4.98
C ASN A 117 -6.77 10.25 -6.49
N GLY A 118 -6.63 11.44 -7.09
CA GLY A 118 -6.38 11.61 -8.52
C GLY A 118 -4.93 11.78 -8.89
N VAL A 119 -4.00 11.40 -7.99
CA VAL A 119 -2.56 11.46 -8.29
C VAL A 119 -2.26 10.75 -9.60
N ASP A 120 -1.32 11.28 -10.36
CA ASP A 120 -0.85 10.60 -11.59
C ASP A 120 -0.35 9.19 -11.25
N LEU A 121 -0.82 8.20 -12.01
CA LEU A 121 -0.54 6.80 -11.69
C LEU A 121 0.93 6.45 -11.90
N GLU A 122 1.60 7.06 -12.87
CA GLU A 122 3.03 6.83 -13.12
C GLU A 122 3.86 7.45 -11.99
N ALA A 123 3.50 8.66 -11.55
CA ALA A 123 4.12 9.29 -10.38
C ALA A 123 3.92 8.44 -9.12
N TRP A 124 2.71 7.91 -8.91
CA TRP A 124 2.41 7.04 -7.78
C TRP A 124 3.20 5.73 -7.81
N HIS A 125 3.38 5.14 -9.00
CA HIS A 125 4.23 3.96 -9.19
C HIS A 125 5.71 4.28 -8.93
N ALA A 126 6.18 5.41 -9.42
CA ALA A 126 7.57 5.85 -9.28
C ALA A 126 7.96 5.95 -7.80
N VAL A 127 7.19 6.67 -6.98
CA VAL A 127 7.49 6.81 -5.54
C VAL A 127 7.36 5.51 -4.75
N GLY A 128 6.65 4.51 -5.27
CA GLY A 128 6.57 3.16 -4.70
C GLY A 128 7.80 2.29 -4.98
N SER A 129 8.70 2.74 -5.85
CA SER A 129 9.94 2.07 -6.24
C SER A 129 11.14 2.64 -5.45
N ARG A 130 12.15 1.81 -5.17
CA ARG A 130 13.41 2.24 -4.56
C ARG A 130 14.57 2.36 -5.55
N ASN A 131 14.38 1.92 -6.77
CA ASN A 131 15.41 1.85 -7.80
C ASN A 131 14.78 1.76 -9.20
N GLY A 132 13.89 2.68 -9.50
CA GLY A 132 13.24 2.80 -10.80
C GLY A 132 14.00 3.73 -11.72
N SER A 133 14.84 4.59 -11.15
CA SER A 133 15.56 5.67 -11.86
C SER A 133 14.61 6.68 -12.52
N GLU A 134 13.39 6.80 -11.99
CA GLU A 134 12.44 7.81 -12.44
C GLU A 134 12.89 9.19 -11.93
N THR A 135 12.75 10.20 -12.77
CA THR A 135 12.88 11.59 -12.35
C THR A 135 11.75 11.91 -11.35
N SER A 136 12.09 12.58 -10.24
CA SER A 136 11.12 12.94 -9.21
C SER A 136 9.92 13.66 -9.81
N VAL A 137 8.78 13.01 -9.84
CA VAL A 137 7.49 13.62 -10.19
C VAL A 137 6.80 13.92 -8.88
N GLY A 138 6.42 15.18 -8.65
CA GLY A 138 5.66 15.55 -7.48
C GLY A 138 4.35 14.77 -7.38
N LEU A 139 3.91 14.49 -6.15
CA LEU A 139 2.62 13.83 -5.87
C LEU A 139 1.48 14.84 -5.72
N GLU A 140 1.58 16.01 -6.39
CA GLU A 140 0.56 17.03 -6.36
C GLU A 140 -0.69 16.65 -7.15
#